data_8d72b765c6a7ec0a97810a3dff74946c
#
_entry.id   8d72b765c6a7ec0a97810a3dff74946c
#
_cell.length_a   1.000
_cell.length_b   1.000
_cell.length_c   1.000
_cell.angle_alpha   90.00
_cell.angle_beta   90.00
_cell.angle_gamma   90.00
#
_symmetry.space_group_name_H-M   'P 1'
#
loop_
_entity.id
_entity.type
_entity.pdbx_description
1 polymer ?
#
loop_
_entity_poly.entity_id
_entity_poly.type
_entity_poly.pdbx_seq_one_letter_code
_entity_poly.pdbx_strand_id
1 'polypeptide(L)'
;MKECLFCTKELKTGEHFIDLIIMNQQEEWICKECKEDFEQIGEIHCPRCYKDKEEKVCKDCEYWIQKGNMVEHEALYRYNTAMKDYFKRYKFEGDRLLGMVFACDIKKALKKYKSYTIIPTPISHEKNQERGFNQVSTILDFAEIKYNNLFQKEDTLAQSKKTREERLKTSQHF
;
A
#
# COMPACT_ATOMS: atom_id res chain seq x y z
N MET A 1 0.14 -7.74 26.89
CA MET A 1 -0.61 -6.54 26.39
C MET A 1 -0.17 -6.27 24.98
N LYS A 2 -1.09 -6.02 24.06
CA LYS A 2 -0.81 -5.73 22.64
C LYS A 2 -0.89 -4.21 22.47
N GLU A 3 0.11 -3.61 21.82
CA GLU A 3 0.17 -2.17 21.60
C GLU A 3 -0.15 -1.83 20.14
N CYS A 4 -0.71 -0.64 19.95
CA CYS A 4 -0.93 -0.08 18.62
C CYS A 4 0.40 0.16 17.93
N LEU A 5 0.62 -0.43 16.75
CA LEU A 5 1.86 -0.27 15.99
C LEU A 5 2.09 1.18 15.52
N PHE A 6 1.05 2.02 15.53
CA PHE A 6 1.17 3.39 15.04
C PHE A 6 1.36 4.43 16.16
N CYS A 7 0.62 4.35 17.27
CA CYS A 7 0.71 5.33 18.36
C CYS A 7 1.18 4.74 19.69
N THR A 8 1.52 3.46 19.76
CA THR A 8 1.99 2.75 20.96
C THR A 8 0.99 2.66 22.10
N LYS A 9 -0.23 3.18 21.98
CA LYS A 9 -1.27 3.01 22.98
C LYS A 9 -1.65 1.54 23.11
N GLU A 10 -2.01 1.12 24.32
CA GLU A 10 -2.51 -0.23 24.58
C GLU A 10 -3.79 -0.49 23.79
N LEU A 11 -3.78 -1.60 23.03
CA LEU A 11 -4.97 -2.07 22.33
C LEU A 11 -5.87 -2.77 23.34
N LYS A 12 -7.08 -2.24 23.52
CA LYS A 12 -8.12 -2.93 24.26
C LYS A 12 -8.53 -4.13 23.42
N THR A 13 -8.01 -5.30 23.75
CA THR A 13 -8.52 -6.57 23.22
C THR A 13 -9.93 -6.76 23.78
N GLY A 14 -10.92 -6.28 23.04
CA GLY A 14 -12.30 -6.63 23.31
C GLY A 14 -12.47 -8.11 22.96
N GLU A 15 -12.24 -9.01 23.92
CA GLU A 15 -12.65 -10.40 23.80
C GLU A 15 -14.19 -10.42 23.86
N HIS A 16 -14.83 -10.11 22.74
CA HIS A 16 -16.23 -10.42 22.60
C HIS A 16 -16.34 -11.95 22.46
N PHE A 17 -17.09 -12.58 23.37
CA PHE A 17 -17.35 -14.02 23.35
C PHE A 17 -17.82 -14.54 21.97
N ILE A 18 -18.43 -13.64 21.17
CA ILE A 18 -18.83 -13.89 19.79
C ILE A 18 -17.61 -14.05 18.86
N ASP A 19 -16.52 -13.31 19.06
CA ASP A 19 -15.31 -13.39 18.23
C ASP A 19 -14.58 -14.73 18.44
N LEU A 20 -14.68 -15.29 19.64
CA LEU A 20 -14.21 -16.65 19.97
C LEU A 20 -15.00 -17.74 19.25
N ILE A 21 -16.32 -17.56 19.11
CA ILE A 21 -17.20 -18.55 18.45
C ILE A 21 -17.05 -18.50 16.93
N ILE A 22 -16.90 -17.31 16.34
CA ILE A 22 -16.85 -17.13 14.88
C ILE A 22 -15.45 -17.41 14.32
N MET A 23 -14.42 -17.64 15.16
CA MET A 23 -13.00 -17.79 14.77
C MET A 23 -12.51 -16.62 13.86
N ASN A 24 -13.17 -15.47 13.92
CA ASN A 24 -12.87 -14.33 13.08
C ASN A 24 -12.00 -13.31 13.83
N GLN A 25 -10.94 -13.79 14.46
CA GLN A 25 -9.92 -12.93 15.05
C GLN A 25 -9.16 -12.23 13.92
N GLN A 26 -9.73 -11.14 13.41
CA GLN A 26 -8.94 -10.18 12.67
C GLN A 26 -8.02 -9.50 13.70
N GLU A 27 -6.77 -9.91 13.71
CA GLU A 27 -5.80 -9.28 14.58
C GLU A 27 -5.72 -7.79 14.26
N GLU A 28 -6.18 -6.96 15.18
CA GLU A 28 -6.05 -5.51 15.06
C GLU A 28 -4.65 -5.12 15.52
N TRP A 29 -3.90 -4.48 14.61
CA TRP A 29 -2.54 -4.01 14.83
C TRP A 29 -2.48 -2.52 15.15
N ILE A 30 -3.59 -1.80 14.99
CA ILE A 30 -3.73 -0.38 15.29
C ILE A 30 -5.02 -0.12 16.06
N CYS A 31 -5.01 0.92 16.92
CA CYS A 31 -6.20 1.34 17.64
C CYS A 31 -7.22 1.99 16.68
N LYS A 32 -8.47 2.11 17.17
CA LYS A 32 -9.57 2.67 16.38
C LYS A 32 -9.27 4.10 15.92
N GLU A 33 -8.73 4.93 16.79
CA GLU A 33 -8.38 6.32 16.47
C GLU A 33 -7.37 6.38 15.32
N CYS A 34 -6.28 5.63 15.40
CA CYS A 34 -5.29 5.58 14.31
C CYS A 34 -5.86 5.02 13.02
N LYS A 35 -6.83 4.10 13.10
CA LYS A 35 -7.49 3.53 11.91
C LYS A 35 -8.38 4.54 11.21
N GLU A 36 -9.08 5.38 11.97
CA GLU A 36 -9.95 6.45 11.48
C GLU A 36 -9.16 7.57 10.80
N ASP A 37 -7.91 7.79 11.19
CA ASP A 37 -7.02 8.76 10.54
C ASP A 37 -6.64 8.36 9.10
N PHE A 38 -6.73 7.07 8.75
CA PHE A 38 -6.50 6.58 7.39
C PHE A 38 -7.78 6.65 6.56
N GLU A 39 -7.89 7.69 5.75
CA GLU A 39 -9.05 7.93 4.91
C GLU A 39 -9.11 6.96 3.73
N GLN A 40 -10.16 6.15 3.66
CA GLN A 40 -10.43 5.32 2.49
C GLN A 40 -10.92 6.17 1.33
N ILE A 41 -10.61 5.74 0.10
CA ILE A 41 -11.18 6.33 -1.11
C ILE A 41 -12.66 5.90 -1.18
N GLY A 42 -13.55 6.90 -1.29
CA GLY A 42 -14.98 6.67 -1.40
C GLY A 42 -15.41 6.12 -2.76
N GLU A 43 -16.72 5.94 -2.93
CA GLU A 43 -17.33 5.43 -4.17
C GLU A 43 -17.15 6.39 -5.37
N ILE A 44 -17.04 7.70 -5.09
CA ILE A 44 -16.86 8.73 -6.12
C ILE A 44 -15.36 8.90 -6.37
N HIS A 45 -14.86 8.24 -7.41
CA HIS A 45 -13.47 8.31 -7.84
C HIS A 45 -13.32 8.07 -9.35
N CYS A 46 -12.19 8.45 -9.91
CA CYS A 46 -11.87 8.14 -11.30
C CYS A 46 -11.88 6.62 -11.52
N PRO A 47 -12.66 6.09 -12.49
CA PRO A 47 -12.80 4.65 -12.71
C PRO A 47 -11.50 3.96 -13.16
N ARG A 48 -10.46 4.72 -13.53
CA ARG A 48 -9.18 4.15 -13.97
C ARG A 48 -8.04 4.26 -12.95
N CYS A 49 -7.91 5.37 -12.25
CA CYS A 49 -6.79 5.58 -11.34
C CYS A 49 -7.19 5.79 -9.89
N TYR A 50 -8.48 5.73 -9.58
CA TYR A 50 -9.04 5.95 -8.24
C TYR A 50 -8.73 7.35 -7.67
N LYS A 51 -8.46 8.34 -8.54
CA LYS A 51 -8.35 9.72 -8.09
C LYS A 51 -9.67 10.16 -7.47
N ASP A 52 -9.59 10.56 -6.22
CA ASP A 52 -10.74 10.90 -5.39
C ASP A 52 -11.57 12.07 -5.97
N LYS A 53 -12.89 12.05 -5.72
CA LYS A 53 -13.86 13.08 -6.15
C LYS A 53 -13.95 13.30 -7.67
N GLU A 54 -13.65 12.29 -8.46
CA GLU A 54 -13.77 12.32 -9.91
C GLU A 54 -14.83 11.28 -10.35
N GLU A 55 -15.98 11.70 -10.86
CA GLU A 55 -17.04 10.80 -11.33
C GLU A 55 -16.72 10.17 -12.69
N LYS A 56 -15.81 10.78 -13.45
CA LYS A 56 -15.43 10.37 -14.80
C LYS A 56 -13.94 10.13 -14.88
N VAL A 57 -13.48 9.65 -16.02
CA VAL A 57 -12.06 9.53 -16.31
C VAL A 57 -11.40 10.90 -16.14
N CYS A 58 -10.41 11.00 -15.25
CA CYS A 58 -9.77 12.27 -14.95
C CYS A 58 -8.80 12.70 -16.08
N LYS A 59 -8.50 13.98 -16.15
CA LYS A 59 -7.63 14.57 -17.19
C LYS A 59 -6.25 13.88 -17.30
N ASP A 60 -5.68 13.44 -16.16
CA ASP A 60 -4.40 12.71 -16.20
C ASP A 60 -4.57 11.36 -16.90
N CYS A 61 -5.66 10.64 -16.66
CA CYS A 61 -5.95 9.37 -17.34
C CYS A 61 -6.24 9.58 -18.83
N GLU A 62 -6.99 10.61 -19.19
CA GLU A 62 -7.25 10.97 -20.61
C GLU A 62 -5.93 11.24 -21.35
N TYR A 63 -5.04 12.01 -20.74
CA TYR A 63 -3.70 12.27 -21.30
C TYR A 63 -2.92 10.98 -21.55
N TRP A 64 -2.90 10.05 -20.57
CA TRP A 64 -2.17 8.80 -20.72
C TRP A 64 -2.80 7.84 -21.74
N ILE A 65 -4.13 7.80 -21.83
CA ILE A 65 -4.86 7.04 -22.85
C ILE A 65 -4.47 7.54 -24.25
N GLN A 66 -4.46 8.86 -24.47
CA GLN A 66 -4.03 9.46 -25.76
C GLN A 66 -2.58 9.11 -26.13
N LYS A 67 -1.73 8.84 -25.13
CA LYS A 67 -0.34 8.36 -25.31
C LYS A 67 -0.22 6.85 -25.49
N GLY A 68 -1.33 6.11 -25.59
CA GLY A 68 -1.35 4.67 -25.76
C GLY A 68 -1.10 3.88 -24.46
N ASN A 69 -1.06 4.54 -23.30
CA ASN A 69 -0.83 3.89 -22.01
C ASN A 69 -2.17 3.56 -21.34
N MET A 70 -2.57 2.29 -21.40
CA MET A 70 -3.82 1.77 -20.82
C MET A 70 -3.54 1.09 -19.46
N VAL A 71 -3.12 1.86 -18.47
CA VAL A 71 -2.89 1.34 -17.13
C VAL A 71 -4.16 1.50 -16.29
N GLU A 72 -4.58 0.41 -15.65
CA GLU A 72 -5.58 0.41 -14.60
C GLU A 72 -4.88 0.41 -13.25
N HIS A 73 -5.33 1.26 -12.36
CA HIS A 73 -4.77 1.41 -11.03
C HIS A 73 -5.90 1.44 -10.01
N GLU A 74 -5.76 0.69 -8.93
CA GLU A 74 -6.68 0.70 -7.80
C GLU A 74 -5.96 1.22 -6.57
N ALA A 75 -6.59 2.12 -5.85
CA ALA A 75 -6.10 2.64 -4.58
C ALA A 75 -7.16 2.47 -3.49
N LEU A 76 -6.74 2.05 -2.29
CA LEU A 76 -7.64 1.82 -1.17
C LEU A 76 -7.77 3.07 -0.28
N TYR A 77 -6.70 3.83 -0.16
CA TYR A 77 -6.59 4.95 0.77
C TYR A 77 -6.10 6.22 0.09
N ARG A 78 -6.54 7.36 0.62
CA ARG A 78 -6.00 8.67 0.25
C ARG A 78 -4.59 8.84 0.82
N TYR A 79 -3.76 9.57 0.10
CA TYR A 79 -2.43 9.96 0.58
C TYR A 79 -2.54 11.23 1.44
N ASN A 80 -3.16 11.09 2.62
CA ASN A 80 -3.31 12.16 3.62
C ASN A 80 -2.10 12.21 4.58
N THR A 81 -2.19 13.02 5.63
CA THR A 81 -1.10 13.18 6.61
C THR A 81 -0.76 11.86 7.31
N ALA A 82 -1.76 11.10 7.77
CA ALA A 82 -1.54 9.81 8.42
C ALA A 82 -0.84 8.82 7.50
N MET A 83 -1.23 8.75 6.22
CA MET A 83 -0.59 7.88 5.23
C MET A 83 0.85 8.34 4.93
N LYS A 84 1.11 9.65 4.92
CA LYS A 84 2.47 10.18 4.76
C LYS A 84 3.37 9.78 5.92
N ASP A 85 2.88 9.88 7.16
CA ASP A 85 3.63 9.50 8.36
C ASP A 85 3.85 7.99 8.43
N TYR A 86 2.84 7.19 8.06
CA TYR A 86 2.98 5.75 7.89
C TYR A 86 4.11 5.40 6.92
N PHE A 87 4.12 5.97 5.71
CA PHE A 87 5.17 5.68 4.75
C PHE A 87 6.54 6.21 5.15
N LYS A 88 6.61 7.30 5.91
CA LYS A 88 7.86 7.79 6.47
C LYS A 88 8.48 6.75 7.38
N ARG A 89 7.75 6.25 8.36
CA ARG A 89 8.21 5.22 9.29
C ARG A 89 8.50 3.91 8.58
N TYR A 90 7.56 3.43 7.77
CA TYR A 90 7.65 2.15 7.09
C TYR A 90 8.83 2.08 6.08
N LYS A 91 9.02 3.13 5.28
CA LYS A 91 10.03 3.13 4.20
C LYS A 91 11.39 3.69 4.60
N PHE A 92 11.44 4.65 5.51
CA PHE A 92 12.67 5.39 5.79
C PHE A 92 13.20 5.16 7.19
N GLU A 93 12.35 4.80 8.15
CA GLU A 93 12.76 4.45 9.50
C GLU A 93 12.86 2.93 9.72
N GLY A 94 12.47 2.14 8.71
CA GLY A 94 12.64 0.69 8.71
C GLY A 94 11.66 -0.08 9.60
N ASP A 95 10.55 0.54 10.01
CA ASP A 95 9.53 -0.09 10.87
C ASP A 95 8.73 -1.14 10.08
N ARG A 96 9.34 -2.32 9.91
CA ARG A 96 8.79 -3.42 9.10
C ARG A 96 7.42 -3.89 9.60
N LEU A 97 7.17 -3.85 10.92
CA LEU A 97 5.92 -4.34 11.50
C LEU A 97 4.70 -3.53 11.06
N LEU A 98 4.88 -2.27 10.68
CA LEU A 98 3.80 -1.47 10.10
C LEU A 98 3.17 -2.08 8.85
N GLY A 99 3.85 -3.00 8.16
CA GLY A 99 3.25 -3.76 7.05
C GLY A 99 2.01 -4.55 7.45
N MET A 100 1.89 -4.95 8.73
CA MET A 100 0.72 -5.65 9.26
C MET A 100 -0.55 -4.79 9.26
N VAL A 101 -0.41 -3.47 9.37
CA VAL A 101 -1.53 -2.51 9.46
C VAL A 101 -2.49 -2.66 8.29
N PHE A 102 -1.96 -2.81 7.07
CA PHE A 102 -2.76 -2.90 5.85
C PHE A 102 -2.84 -4.32 5.25
N ALA A 103 -2.25 -5.32 5.89
CA ALA A 103 -2.23 -6.69 5.36
C ALA A 103 -3.64 -7.26 5.11
N CYS A 104 -4.57 -7.05 6.06
CA CYS A 104 -5.95 -7.49 5.91
C CYS A 104 -6.69 -6.80 4.77
N ASP A 105 -6.49 -5.49 4.60
CA ASP A 105 -7.17 -4.71 3.55
C ASP A 105 -6.62 -5.06 2.17
N ILE A 106 -5.32 -5.25 2.03
CA ILE A 106 -4.69 -5.77 0.82
C ILE A 106 -5.20 -7.19 0.51
N LYS A 107 -5.30 -8.08 1.51
CA LYS A 107 -5.86 -9.43 1.33
C LYS A 107 -7.29 -9.38 0.80
N LYS A 108 -8.14 -8.49 1.34
CA LYS A 108 -9.52 -8.28 0.88
C LYS A 108 -9.56 -7.76 -0.55
N ALA A 109 -8.78 -6.72 -0.87
CA ALA A 109 -8.74 -6.10 -2.19
C ALA A 109 -8.26 -7.08 -3.27
N LEU A 110 -7.29 -7.93 -2.95
CA LEU A 110 -6.73 -8.89 -3.91
C LEU A 110 -7.59 -10.16 -4.11
N LYS A 111 -8.66 -10.36 -3.33
CA LYS A 111 -9.56 -11.52 -3.52
C LYS A 111 -10.14 -11.63 -4.93
N LYS A 112 -10.44 -10.52 -5.58
CA LYS A 112 -10.96 -10.48 -6.95
C LYS A 112 -9.94 -10.84 -8.02
N TYR A 113 -8.65 -10.82 -7.67
CA TYR A 113 -7.54 -11.09 -8.59
C TYR A 113 -6.93 -12.50 -8.43
N LYS A 114 -7.73 -13.49 -7.96
CA LYS A 114 -7.25 -14.87 -7.70
C LYS A 114 -6.69 -15.58 -8.94
N SER A 115 -7.14 -15.21 -10.14
CA SER A 115 -6.65 -15.74 -11.42
C SER A 115 -5.43 -15.02 -11.96
N TYR A 116 -4.97 -13.97 -11.30
CA TYR A 116 -3.82 -13.18 -11.72
C TYR A 116 -2.55 -13.60 -10.98
N THR A 117 -1.42 -13.44 -11.63
CA THR A 117 -0.11 -13.53 -10.99
C THR A 117 0.18 -12.22 -10.27
N ILE A 118 0.37 -12.28 -8.97
CA ILE A 118 0.75 -11.11 -8.17
C ILE A 118 2.26 -10.93 -8.26
N ILE A 119 2.68 -9.73 -8.64
CA ILE A 119 4.09 -9.37 -8.78
C ILE A 119 4.33 -8.10 -7.96
N PRO A 120 5.10 -8.16 -6.87
CA PRO A 120 5.43 -6.96 -6.09
C PRO A 120 6.34 -6.04 -6.90
N THR A 121 6.13 -4.73 -6.76
CA THR A 121 7.03 -3.75 -7.34
C THR A 121 8.45 -3.94 -6.78
N PRO A 122 9.45 -4.16 -7.63
CA PRO A 122 10.82 -4.40 -7.18
C PRO A 122 11.44 -3.12 -6.58
N ILE A 123 12.36 -3.30 -5.67
CA ILE A 123 13.26 -2.24 -5.19
C ILE A 123 14.66 -2.53 -5.67
N SER A 124 15.50 -1.48 -5.81
CA SER A 124 16.89 -1.65 -6.20
C SER A 124 17.71 -2.32 -5.09
N HIS A 125 18.85 -2.87 -5.46
CA HIS A 125 19.74 -3.56 -4.51
C HIS A 125 20.18 -2.61 -3.38
N GLU A 126 20.62 -1.40 -3.72
CA GLU A 126 21.00 -0.36 -2.77
C GLU A 126 19.88 -0.07 -1.75
N LYS A 127 18.65 0.12 -2.25
CA LYS A 127 17.49 0.38 -1.39
C LYS A 127 17.10 -0.81 -0.53
N ASN A 128 17.31 -2.02 -1.02
CA ASN A 128 17.07 -3.22 -0.24
C ASN A 128 18.08 -3.38 0.90
N GLN A 129 19.34 -3.05 0.65
CA GLN A 129 20.38 -3.03 1.70
C GLN A 129 20.10 -1.95 2.75
N GLU A 130 19.76 -0.72 2.30
CA GLU A 130 19.46 0.42 3.19
C GLU A 130 18.26 0.13 4.10
N ARG A 131 17.19 -0.45 3.54
CA ARG A 131 15.90 -0.68 4.22
C ARG A 131 15.80 -2.01 4.93
N GLY A 132 16.51 -3.04 4.43
CA GLY A 132 16.45 -4.41 4.93
C GLY A 132 15.26 -5.23 4.40
N PHE A 133 14.32 -4.64 3.67
CA PHE A 133 13.16 -5.35 3.13
C PHE A 133 12.50 -4.62 1.94
N ASN A 134 11.78 -5.38 1.11
CA ASN A 134 10.88 -4.81 0.12
C ASN A 134 9.50 -4.56 0.77
N GLN A 135 9.07 -3.30 0.79
CA GLN A 135 7.83 -2.88 1.44
C GLN A 135 6.57 -3.55 0.87
N VAL A 136 6.54 -3.86 -0.42
CA VAL A 136 5.37 -4.50 -1.05
C VAL A 136 5.35 -5.99 -0.72
N SER A 137 6.47 -6.69 -0.90
CA SER A 137 6.58 -8.11 -0.55
C SER A 137 6.27 -8.36 0.92
N THR A 138 6.77 -7.50 1.82
CA THR A 138 6.49 -7.62 3.26
C THR A 138 5.00 -7.52 3.61
N ILE A 139 4.25 -6.61 2.98
CA ILE A 139 2.79 -6.55 3.19
C ILE A 139 2.11 -7.81 2.65
N LEU A 140 2.55 -8.32 1.49
CA LEU A 140 2.02 -9.56 0.91
C LEU A 140 2.32 -10.78 1.80
N ASP A 141 3.52 -10.85 2.41
CA ASP A 141 3.88 -11.89 3.37
C ASP A 141 2.96 -11.86 4.59
N PHE A 142 2.75 -10.68 5.19
CA PHE A 142 1.81 -10.53 6.32
C PHE A 142 0.35 -10.80 5.93
N ALA A 143 -0.01 -10.55 4.69
CA ALA A 143 -1.33 -10.89 4.15
C ALA A 143 -1.45 -12.37 3.76
N GLU A 144 -0.37 -13.16 3.84
CA GLU A 144 -0.31 -14.57 3.39
C GLU A 144 -0.70 -14.73 1.92
N ILE A 145 -0.29 -13.79 1.07
CA ILE A 145 -0.57 -13.79 -0.35
C ILE A 145 0.66 -14.32 -1.11
N LYS A 146 0.44 -15.34 -1.94
CA LYS A 146 1.48 -15.85 -2.84
C LYS A 146 1.76 -14.86 -3.95
N TYR A 147 3.03 -14.63 -4.24
CA TYR A 147 3.50 -13.74 -5.30
C TYR A 147 4.77 -14.28 -5.97
N ASN A 148 5.13 -13.71 -7.10
CA ASN A 148 6.34 -14.05 -7.84
C ASN A 148 7.25 -12.81 -8.00
N ASN A 149 8.52 -12.94 -7.65
CA ASN A 149 9.53 -11.90 -7.90
C ASN A 149 10.11 -12.09 -9.30
N LEU A 150 9.47 -11.51 -10.31
CA LEU A 150 9.88 -11.66 -11.71
C LEU A 150 10.77 -10.52 -12.20
N PHE A 151 10.82 -9.39 -11.49
CA PHE A 151 11.55 -8.22 -11.90
C PHE A 151 12.60 -7.81 -10.88
N GLN A 152 13.70 -7.28 -11.38
CA GLN A 152 14.72 -6.59 -10.59
C GLN A 152 14.77 -5.15 -11.04
N LYS A 153 14.97 -4.23 -10.12
CA LYS A 153 15.12 -2.82 -10.44
C LYS A 153 16.58 -2.43 -10.38
N GLU A 154 17.06 -1.79 -11.44
CA GLU A 154 18.40 -1.20 -11.45
C GLU A 154 18.50 -0.03 -10.48
N ASP A 155 19.68 0.20 -9.93
CA ASP A 155 19.97 1.32 -9.07
C ASP A 155 19.93 2.63 -9.88
N THR A 156 19.00 3.50 -9.52
CA THR A 156 18.80 4.82 -10.17
C THR A 156 18.55 5.87 -9.12
N LEU A 157 18.75 7.15 -9.47
CA LEU A 157 18.43 8.26 -8.59
C LEU A 157 16.98 8.15 -8.08
N ALA A 158 16.82 8.30 -6.75
CA ALA A 158 15.53 8.14 -6.08
C ALA A 158 14.47 9.06 -6.70
N GLN A 159 13.35 8.49 -7.11
CA GLN A 159 12.23 9.25 -7.71
C GLN A 159 11.68 10.35 -6.78
N SER A 160 11.84 10.21 -5.46
CA SER A 160 11.45 11.22 -4.48
C SER A 160 12.28 12.50 -4.56
N LYS A 161 13.49 12.44 -5.13
CA LYS A 161 14.39 13.60 -5.33
C LYS A 161 14.16 14.31 -6.67
N LYS A 162 13.29 13.76 -7.54
CA LYS A 162 13.04 14.29 -8.89
C LYS A 162 11.77 15.15 -8.92
N THR A 163 11.78 16.18 -9.75
CA THR A 163 10.57 16.94 -10.11
C THR A 163 9.60 16.09 -10.91
N ARG A 164 8.36 16.56 -11.09
CA ARG A 164 7.37 15.86 -11.94
C ARG A 164 7.87 15.68 -13.38
N GLU A 165 8.47 16.71 -13.95
CA GLU A 165 9.00 16.70 -15.33
C GLU A 165 10.15 15.71 -15.49
N GLU A 166 11.09 15.68 -14.55
CA GLU A 166 12.20 14.74 -14.54
C GLU A 166 11.70 13.28 -14.40
N ARG A 167 10.67 13.04 -13.59
CA ARG A 167 10.06 11.70 -13.47
C ARG A 167 9.46 11.24 -14.79
N LEU A 168 8.76 12.12 -15.51
CA LEU A 168 8.14 11.80 -16.80
C LEU A 168 9.17 11.51 -17.90
N LYS A 169 10.36 12.12 -17.83
CA LYS A 169 11.45 11.90 -18.79
C LYS A 169 12.36 10.71 -18.43
N THR A 170 12.27 10.20 -17.19
CA THR A 170 13.14 9.12 -16.74
C THR A 170 12.60 7.76 -17.19
N SER A 171 13.35 7.07 -18.04
CA SER A 171 13.13 5.65 -18.31
C SER A 171 13.40 4.84 -17.03
N GLN A 172 12.51 3.88 -16.72
CA GLN A 172 12.74 2.93 -15.64
C GLN A 172 13.12 1.59 -16.27
N HIS A 173 14.21 1.00 -15.78
CA HIS A 173 14.67 -0.31 -16.20
C HIS A 173 14.37 -1.32 -15.09
N PHE A 174 13.75 -2.42 -15.50
CA PHE A 174 13.33 -3.52 -14.63
C PHE A 174 13.85 -4.85 -15.18
#